data_5d18b31381ec343ee9a929cfc614cf5b
#
_entry.id   5d18b31381ec343ee9a929cfc614cf5b
#
_cell.length_a   1.000
_cell.length_b   1.000
_cell.length_c   1.000
_cell.angle_alpha   90.00
_cell.angle_beta   90.00
_cell.angle_gamma   90.00
#
_symmetry.space_group_name_H-M   'P 1'
#
loop_
_entity.id
_entity.type
_entity.pdbx_description
1 polymer ?
#
loop_
_entity_poly.entity_id
_entity_poly.type
_entity_poly.pdbx_seq_one_letter_code
_entity_poly.pdbx_strand_id
1 'polypeptide(L)'
;KCADSMPLFRLVKAYRRQNMTISESTLGRIFQEAGLHLKIVWQHLCRRIAAQELVLADETPVKLTDHPKREAGKCKLGYMWVFLAPDIKSFVYIFNVSRSSETPVQILGGTTGTLVVDGYSGYNTVTTPDTRTRAGCNIHARRKFIEIEGTFKKEAQAVRDFYKRIYAIEHRAKEEKLVGTAKHLELRQTLSAPVMEEFKEWLKETRKLYLPTSALVKKAIHYTENQWEALTRFLTDPKIPPDNNLSEQKMRSIALGRKNWLFLGNEGAGEVSAILHTLVLNCEAHGVNPQAYLTDLVMQDPATLRERVCEFLPSTWKPPDGFTAGNYPLYSEEYLVTEIQKPPS
;
A
#
# COMPACT_ATOMS: atom_id res chain seq x y z
N LYS A 1 10.74 -15.03 6.50
CA LYS A 1 10.17 -15.09 5.13
C LYS A 1 9.57 -13.75 4.72
N CYS A 2 8.66 -13.19 5.49
CA CYS A 2 7.94 -11.98 5.12
C CYS A 2 8.81 -10.72 5.20
N ALA A 3 9.58 -10.51 6.27
CA ALA A 3 10.51 -9.40 6.41
C ALA A 3 11.56 -9.39 5.29
N ASP A 4 12.28 -10.49 5.11
CA ASP A 4 13.41 -10.60 4.18
C ASP A 4 13.00 -11.06 2.77
N SER A 5 11.72 -11.17 2.48
CA SER A 5 11.21 -11.69 1.20
C SER A 5 11.81 -13.04 0.77
N MET A 6 12.22 -13.89 1.71
CA MET A 6 12.89 -15.16 1.43
C MET A 6 11.90 -16.24 0.98
N PRO A 7 12.13 -16.92 -0.15
CA PRO A 7 11.38 -18.11 -0.52
C PRO A 7 11.71 -19.32 0.37
N LEU A 8 10.77 -20.25 0.52
CA LEU A 8 10.91 -21.39 1.44
C LEU A 8 12.16 -22.23 1.14
N PHE A 9 12.47 -22.48 -0.14
CA PHE A 9 13.65 -23.26 -0.51
C PHE A 9 14.97 -22.64 -0.06
N ARG A 10 15.05 -21.28 0.02
CA ARG A 10 16.23 -20.60 0.56
C ARG A 10 16.31 -20.72 2.07
N LEU A 11 15.17 -20.69 2.76
CA LEU A 11 15.09 -20.93 4.21
C LEU A 11 15.55 -22.35 4.55
N VAL A 12 15.10 -23.38 3.80
CA VAL A 12 15.59 -24.77 3.95
C VAL A 12 17.10 -24.83 3.82
N LYS A 13 17.68 -24.16 2.80
CA LYS A 13 19.13 -24.10 2.63
C LYS A 13 19.84 -23.38 3.77
N ALA A 14 19.24 -22.31 4.31
CA ALA A 14 19.79 -21.58 5.46
C ALA A 14 19.81 -22.45 6.71
N TYR A 15 18.70 -23.11 7.04
CA TYR A 15 18.61 -24.02 8.18
C TYR A 15 19.55 -25.21 8.07
N ARG A 16 19.70 -25.79 6.86
CA ARG A 16 20.66 -26.89 6.64
C ARG A 16 22.09 -26.47 6.95
N ARG A 17 22.49 -25.21 6.67
CA ARG A 17 23.82 -24.71 7.06
C ARG A 17 24.00 -24.55 8.56
N GLN A 18 22.89 -24.52 9.31
CA GLN A 18 22.87 -24.50 10.78
C GLN A 18 22.61 -25.89 11.38
N ASN A 19 22.84 -26.98 10.57
CA ASN A 19 22.62 -28.38 10.96
C ASN A 19 21.15 -28.70 11.32
N MET A 20 20.19 -27.89 10.86
CA MET A 20 18.77 -28.20 10.99
C MET A 20 18.21 -28.76 9.70
N THR A 21 17.67 -29.99 9.76
CA THR A 21 17.04 -30.66 8.62
C THR A 21 15.52 -30.46 8.69
N ILE A 22 14.99 -29.61 7.80
CA ILE A 22 13.56 -29.40 7.65
C ILE A 22 13.20 -29.42 6.15
N SER A 23 12.06 -30.01 5.81
CA SER A 23 11.61 -30.05 4.41
C SER A 23 10.90 -28.74 4.03
N GLU A 24 10.87 -28.43 2.74
CA GLU A 24 10.14 -27.27 2.23
C GLU A 24 8.63 -27.42 2.48
N SER A 25 8.08 -28.65 2.35
CA SER A 25 6.69 -28.94 2.64
C SER A 25 6.34 -28.69 4.12
N THR A 26 7.22 -29.10 5.04
CA THR A 26 7.04 -28.84 6.48
C THR A 26 7.04 -27.34 6.78
N LEU A 27 7.99 -26.58 6.21
CA LEU A 27 7.98 -25.10 6.36
C LEU A 27 6.74 -24.47 5.75
N GLY A 28 6.28 -24.98 4.61
CA GLY A 28 5.03 -24.54 3.97
C GLY A 28 3.83 -24.75 4.87
N ARG A 29 3.72 -25.92 5.50
CA ARG A 29 2.63 -26.25 6.45
C ARG A 29 2.68 -25.36 7.68
N ILE A 30 3.85 -25.18 8.29
CA ILE A 30 4.01 -24.27 9.45
C ILE A 30 3.59 -22.85 9.09
N PHE A 31 4.00 -22.35 7.91
CA PHE A 31 3.62 -21.03 7.43
C PHE A 31 2.11 -20.91 7.24
N GLN A 32 1.46 -21.95 6.70
CA GLN A 32 0.02 -22.01 6.51
C GLN A 32 -0.74 -22.01 7.84
N GLU A 33 -0.34 -22.88 8.77
CA GLU A 33 -0.97 -23.01 10.08
C GLU A 33 -0.83 -21.71 10.90
N ALA A 34 0.36 -21.11 10.93
CA ALA A 34 0.59 -19.84 11.61
C ALA A 34 -0.29 -18.71 11.04
N GLY A 35 -0.41 -18.59 9.71
CA GLY A 35 -1.26 -17.57 9.12
C GLY A 35 -2.73 -17.77 9.43
N LEU A 36 -3.23 -19.02 9.39
CA LEU A 36 -4.63 -19.32 9.74
C LEU A 36 -4.91 -19.07 11.23
N HIS A 37 -3.98 -19.41 12.11
CA HIS A 37 -4.09 -19.15 13.54
C HIS A 37 -4.18 -17.66 13.85
N LEU A 38 -3.38 -16.83 13.17
CA LEU A 38 -3.32 -15.39 13.38
C LEU A 38 -4.36 -14.60 12.56
N LYS A 39 -5.20 -15.28 11.78
CA LYS A 39 -6.22 -14.64 10.93
C LYS A 39 -7.14 -13.72 11.72
N ILE A 40 -7.46 -14.04 12.99
CA ILE A 40 -8.35 -13.23 13.80
C ILE A 40 -7.77 -11.83 14.11
N VAL A 41 -6.46 -11.74 14.37
CA VAL A 41 -5.77 -10.47 14.60
C VAL A 41 -5.75 -9.64 13.33
N TRP A 42 -5.46 -10.29 12.18
CA TRP A 42 -5.53 -9.65 10.87
C TRP A 42 -6.94 -9.14 10.55
N GLN A 43 -7.99 -9.93 10.79
CA GLN A 43 -9.39 -9.50 10.58
C GLN A 43 -9.77 -8.30 11.46
N HIS A 44 -9.28 -8.26 12.70
CA HIS A 44 -9.51 -7.11 13.56
C HIS A 44 -8.81 -5.86 13.02
N LEU A 45 -7.58 -5.99 12.53
CA LEU A 45 -6.85 -4.89 11.90
C LEU A 45 -7.56 -4.41 10.62
N CYS A 46 -8.12 -5.29 9.80
CA CYS A 46 -8.95 -4.92 8.65
C CYS A 46 -10.12 -4.00 9.07
N ARG A 47 -10.86 -4.39 10.12
CA ARG A 47 -11.96 -3.56 10.65
C ARG A 47 -11.49 -2.22 11.18
N ARG A 48 -10.34 -2.18 11.87
CA ARG A 48 -9.76 -0.92 12.36
C ARG A 48 -9.34 0.03 11.23
N ILE A 49 -8.77 -0.50 10.15
CA ILE A 49 -8.44 0.29 8.95
C ILE A 49 -9.72 0.81 8.29
N ALA A 50 -10.72 -0.05 8.11
CA ALA A 50 -12.00 0.32 7.50
C ALA A 50 -12.75 1.43 8.26
N ALA A 51 -12.58 1.51 9.56
CA ALA A 51 -13.20 2.53 10.41
C ALA A 51 -12.47 3.89 10.39
N GLN A 52 -11.32 4.02 9.71
CA GLN A 52 -10.58 5.29 9.68
C GLN A 52 -11.17 6.25 8.65
N GLU A 53 -11.16 7.54 8.98
CA GLU A 53 -11.62 8.62 8.11
C GLU A 53 -10.83 8.68 6.80
N LEU A 54 -9.51 8.52 6.87
CA LEU A 54 -8.61 8.53 5.73
C LEU A 54 -8.01 7.15 5.50
N VAL A 55 -8.27 6.58 4.32
CA VAL A 55 -7.67 5.33 3.86
C VAL A 55 -7.03 5.54 2.50
N LEU A 56 -5.86 4.96 2.30
CA LEU A 56 -5.18 4.87 1.00
C LEU A 56 -5.21 3.41 0.55
N ALA A 57 -5.36 3.16 -0.75
CA ALA A 57 -5.32 1.79 -1.27
C ALA A 57 -4.59 1.70 -2.61
N ASP A 58 -3.99 0.55 -2.84
CA ASP A 58 -3.30 0.19 -4.09
C ASP A 58 -3.32 -1.32 -4.27
N GLU A 59 -3.06 -1.82 -5.48
CA GLU A 59 -2.96 -3.25 -5.74
C GLU A 59 -1.84 -3.58 -6.73
N THR A 60 -1.29 -4.80 -6.60
CA THR A 60 -0.26 -5.30 -7.51
C THR A 60 -0.53 -6.75 -7.92
N PRO A 61 -0.29 -7.13 -9.18
CA PRO A 61 -0.47 -8.51 -9.61
C PRO A 61 0.57 -9.44 -8.98
N VAL A 62 0.14 -10.64 -8.61
CA VAL A 62 0.99 -11.76 -8.19
C VAL A 62 0.61 -13.00 -9.00
N LYS A 63 1.57 -13.89 -9.23
CA LYS A 63 1.35 -15.12 -10.02
C LYS A 63 0.98 -16.28 -9.11
N LEU A 64 -0.01 -17.09 -9.54
CA LEU A 64 -0.40 -18.37 -8.93
C LEU A 64 0.01 -19.51 -9.84
N THR A 65 0.61 -20.55 -9.27
CA THR A 65 1.02 -21.76 -10.01
C THR A 65 -0.04 -22.84 -10.01
N ASP A 66 -0.87 -22.91 -8.97
CA ASP A 66 -1.95 -23.89 -8.85
C ASP A 66 -3.30 -23.17 -8.71
N HIS A 67 -4.10 -23.20 -9.77
CA HIS A 67 -5.43 -22.62 -9.83
C HIS A 67 -6.27 -23.31 -10.92
N PRO A 68 -7.54 -23.69 -10.64
CA PRO A 68 -8.40 -24.44 -11.60
C PRO A 68 -8.60 -23.75 -12.96
N LYS A 69 -8.62 -22.40 -12.98
CA LYS A 69 -8.75 -21.62 -14.22
C LYS A 69 -7.40 -21.24 -14.85
N ARG A 70 -6.32 -21.95 -14.52
CA ARG A 70 -5.00 -21.74 -15.11
C ARG A 70 -4.93 -22.41 -16.49
N GLU A 71 -4.46 -21.68 -17.49
CA GLU A 71 -4.09 -22.27 -18.78
C GLU A 71 -2.82 -23.12 -18.65
N ALA A 72 -2.74 -24.19 -19.42
CA ALA A 72 -1.54 -25.05 -19.41
C ALA A 72 -0.27 -24.23 -19.71
N GLY A 73 0.77 -24.44 -18.93
CA GLY A 73 2.07 -23.74 -19.07
C GLY A 73 2.09 -22.26 -18.63
N LYS A 74 0.96 -21.69 -18.15
CA LYS A 74 0.88 -20.30 -17.69
C LYS A 74 0.52 -20.22 -16.19
N CYS A 75 0.86 -19.11 -15.54
CA CYS A 75 0.39 -18.81 -14.20
C CYS A 75 -0.93 -18.02 -14.28
N LYS A 76 -1.84 -18.25 -13.34
CA LYS A 76 -3.00 -17.37 -13.14
C LYS A 76 -2.51 -16.11 -12.42
N LEU A 77 -3.02 -14.93 -12.81
CA LEU A 77 -2.81 -13.71 -12.05
C LEU A 77 -3.84 -13.62 -10.92
N GLY A 78 -3.35 -13.43 -9.72
CA GLY A 78 -4.09 -12.89 -8.58
C GLY A 78 -3.55 -11.51 -8.25
N TYR A 79 -4.09 -10.87 -7.21
CA TYR A 79 -3.75 -9.50 -6.82
C TYR A 79 -3.56 -9.41 -5.32
N MET A 80 -2.48 -8.76 -4.92
CA MET A 80 -2.27 -8.32 -3.56
C MET A 80 -2.71 -6.86 -3.47
N TRP A 81 -3.68 -6.59 -2.61
CA TRP A 81 -4.19 -5.26 -2.30
C TRP A 81 -3.59 -4.77 -0.99
N VAL A 82 -3.38 -3.47 -0.86
CA VAL A 82 -3.06 -2.83 0.41
C VAL A 82 -4.12 -1.78 0.73
N PHE A 83 -4.54 -1.74 1.98
CA PHE A 83 -5.34 -0.66 2.55
C PHE A 83 -4.55 -0.10 3.73
N LEU A 84 -4.28 1.19 3.72
CA LEU A 84 -3.42 1.88 4.67
C LEU A 84 -4.18 3.03 5.33
N ALA A 85 -4.07 3.14 6.64
CA ALA A 85 -4.60 4.26 7.40
C ALA A 85 -3.45 5.02 8.08
N PRO A 86 -3.11 6.22 7.59
CA PRO A 86 -1.98 7.00 8.11
C PRO A 86 -2.12 7.38 9.57
N ASP A 87 -3.34 7.71 10.01
CA ASP A 87 -3.62 8.19 11.37
C ASP A 87 -3.24 7.17 12.44
N ILE A 88 -3.38 5.89 12.14
CA ILE A 88 -2.98 4.78 13.03
C ILE A 88 -1.67 4.10 12.60
N LYS A 89 -0.98 4.64 11.60
CA LYS A 89 0.27 4.14 11.01
C LYS A 89 0.23 2.63 10.68
N SER A 90 -0.93 2.12 10.31
CA SER A 90 -1.17 0.70 10.08
C SER A 90 -1.75 0.44 8.70
N PHE A 91 -1.55 -0.76 8.20
CA PHE A 91 -2.04 -1.20 6.89
C PHE A 91 -2.34 -2.69 6.89
N VAL A 92 -3.16 -3.12 5.94
CA VAL A 92 -3.48 -4.54 5.73
C VAL A 92 -3.26 -4.92 4.28
N TYR A 93 -2.72 -6.12 4.06
CA TYR A 93 -2.73 -6.76 2.77
C TYR A 93 -3.92 -7.72 2.66
N ILE A 94 -4.53 -7.74 1.48
CA ILE A 94 -5.61 -8.65 1.13
C ILE A 94 -5.21 -9.33 -0.18
N PHE A 95 -5.35 -10.64 -0.23
CA PHE A 95 -5.15 -11.37 -1.48
C PHE A 95 -6.50 -11.71 -2.12
N ASN A 96 -6.61 -11.51 -3.43
CA ASN A 96 -7.76 -11.98 -4.21
C ASN A 96 -7.28 -12.45 -5.60
N VAL A 97 -7.95 -13.46 -6.15
CA VAL A 97 -7.67 -13.99 -7.50
C VAL A 97 -8.20 -13.10 -8.61
N SER A 98 -9.01 -12.11 -8.26
CA SER A 98 -9.60 -11.14 -9.18
C SER A 98 -9.14 -9.72 -8.84
N ARG A 99 -9.04 -8.87 -9.86
CA ARG A 99 -8.91 -7.40 -9.72
C ARG A 99 -10.28 -6.73 -9.76
N SER A 100 -11.34 -7.38 -9.28
CA SER A 100 -12.68 -6.80 -9.26
C SER A 100 -12.89 -5.83 -8.09
N SER A 101 -14.02 -5.13 -8.11
CA SER A 101 -14.48 -4.28 -7.00
C SER A 101 -14.84 -5.06 -5.73
N GLU A 102 -14.86 -6.38 -5.77
CA GLU A 102 -15.19 -7.26 -4.64
C GLU A 102 -14.29 -7.00 -3.44
N THR A 103 -12.96 -6.87 -3.64
CA THR A 103 -12.02 -6.62 -2.55
C THR A 103 -12.22 -5.24 -1.89
N PRO A 104 -12.31 -4.10 -2.62
CA PRO A 104 -12.71 -2.83 -2.02
C PRO A 104 -14.03 -2.90 -1.26
N VAL A 105 -15.06 -3.56 -1.81
CA VAL A 105 -16.36 -3.73 -1.15
C VAL A 105 -16.26 -4.56 0.13
N GLN A 106 -15.50 -5.65 0.11
CA GLN A 106 -15.29 -6.50 1.28
C GLN A 106 -14.66 -5.74 2.45
N ILE A 107 -13.74 -4.83 2.17
CA ILE A 107 -12.99 -4.11 3.21
C ILE A 107 -13.67 -2.79 3.60
N LEU A 108 -14.14 -2.01 2.63
CA LEU A 108 -14.62 -0.65 2.83
C LEU A 108 -16.13 -0.47 2.62
N GLY A 109 -16.84 -1.53 2.21
CA GLY A 109 -18.29 -1.47 1.99
C GLY A 109 -19.02 -1.01 3.25
N GLY A 110 -19.97 -0.07 3.10
CA GLY A 110 -20.73 0.50 4.21
C GLY A 110 -19.95 1.46 5.11
N THR A 111 -18.70 1.84 4.75
CA THR A 111 -17.92 2.84 5.49
C THR A 111 -17.91 4.19 4.78
N THR A 112 -17.65 5.26 5.56
CA THR A 112 -17.55 6.65 5.09
C THR A 112 -16.14 7.20 5.27
N GLY A 113 -15.91 8.45 4.84
CA GLY A 113 -14.61 9.10 4.91
C GLY A 113 -13.96 9.25 3.53
N THR A 114 -12.65 9.41 3.48
CA THR A 114 -11.89 9.62 2.24
C THR A 114 -11.09 8.39 1.85
N LEU A 115 -11.11 8.05 0.55
CA LEU A 115 -10.29 7.00 -0.04
C LEU A 115 -9.36 7.60 -1.10
N VAL A 116 -8.04 7.52 -0.85
CA VAL A 116 -7.01 7.98 -1.80
C VAL A 116 -6.57 6.80 -2.67
N VAL A 117 -6.83 6.89 -3.96
CA VAL A 117 -6.55 5.83 -4.95
C VAL A 117 -6.19 6.43 -6.31
N ASP A 118 -5.72 5.59 -7.22
CA ASP A 118 -5.58 5.94 -8.63
C ASP A 118 -6.94 6.01 -9.37
N GLY A 119 -6.90 6.13 -10.70
CA GLY A 119 -8.10 6.16 -11.57
C GLY A 119 -8.74 4.79 -11.82
N TYR A 120 -8.37 3.73 -11.12
CA TYR A 120 -8.95 2.41 -11.35
C TYR A 120 -10.43 2.35 -10.96
N SER A 121 -11.25 1.82 -11.88
CA SER A 121 -12.72 1.78 -11.74
C SER A 121 -13.21 0.80 -10.65
N GLY A 122 -12.39 -0.17 -10.24
CA GLY A 122 -12.74 -1.11 -9.18
C GLY A 122 -13.04 -0.45 -7.83
N TYR A 123 -12.59 0.78 -7.61
CA TYR A 123 -12.90 1.55 -6.40
C TYR A 123 -14.21 2.34 -6.48
N ASN A 124 -14.85 2.43 -7.66
CA ASN A 124 -16.07 3.23 -7.84
C ASN A 124 -17.24 2.77 -6.94
N THR A 125 -17.31 1.47 -6.66
CA THR A 125 -18.38 0.88 -5.82
C THR A 125 -18.31 1.28 -4.35
N VAL A 126 -17.17 1.74 -3.88
CA VAL A 126 -16.94 2.21 -2.51
C VAL A 126 -16.68 3.72 -2.44
N THR A 127 -16.82 4.42 -3.56
CA THR A 127 -16.69 5.88 -3.66
C THR A 127 -17.92 6.49 -4.33
N THR A 128 -19.08 6.19 -3.77
CA THR A 128 -20.38 6.76 -4.14
C THR A 128 -20.74 7.94 -3.20
N PRO A 129 -21.78 8.76 -3.49
CA PRO A 129 -22.17 9.85 -2.62
C PRO A 129 -22.44 9.46 -1.15
N ASP A 130 -22.93 8.23 -0.92
CA ASP A 130 -23.31 7.72 0.40
C ASP A 130 -22.20 6.92 1.09
N THR A 131 -21.02 6.84 0.48
CA THR A 131 -19.89 6.06 0.98
C THR A 131 -18.65 6.94 1.15
N ARG A 132 -17.48 6.47 0.69
CA ARG A 132 -16.25 7.25 0.80
C ARG A 132 -16.11 8.27 -0.33
N THR A 133 -15.59 9.42 -0.01
CA THR A 133 -15.19 10.42 -0.99
C THR A 133 -13.86 10.00 -1.63
N ARG A 134 -13.82 9.98 -2.97
CA ARG A 134 -12.57 9.66 -3.69
C ARG A 134 -11.61 10.86 -3.69
N ALA A 135 -10.35 10.63 -3.33
CA ALA A 135 -9.23 11.50 -3.63
C ALA A 135 -8.28 10.81 -4.61
N GLY A 136 -7.79 11.55 -5.60
CA GLY A 136 -7.00 11.01 -6.70
C GLY A 136 -5.49 11.09 -6.44
N CYS A 137 -4.72 10.27 -7.15
CA CYS A 137 -3.27 10.29 -7.10
C CYS A 137 -2.69 11.18 -8.21
N ASN A 138 -2.14 12.33 -7.85
CA ASN A 138 -1.54 13.27 -8.79
C ASN A 138 -0.27 12.70 -9.47
N ILE A 139 0.44 11.76 -8.84
CA ILE A 139 1.58 11.06 -9.47
C ILE A 139 1.10 10.23 -10.67
N HIS A 140 -0.07 9.58 -10.59
CA HIS A 140 -0.63 8.83 -11.71
C HIS A 140 -1.05 9.75 -12.85
N ALA A 141 -1.67 10.90 -12.57
CA ALA A 141 -1.99 11.89 -13.59
C ALA A 141 -0.72 12.40 -14.29
N ARG A 142 0.31 12.78 -13.52
CA ARG A 142 1.63 13.18 -14.05
C ARG A 142 2.24 12.08 -14.92
N ARG A 143 2.20 10.82 -14.49
CA ARG A 143 2.77 9.67 -15.22
C ARG A 143 2.19 9.55 -16.63
N LYS A 144 0.89 9.83 -16.83
CA LYS A 144 0.26 9.79 -18.16
C LYS A 144 0.93 10.73 -19.18
N PHE A 145 1.42 11.87 -18.75
CA PHE A 145 2.15 12.79 -19.62
C PHE A 145 3.62 12.38 -19.79
N ILE A 146 4.24 11.81 -18.76
CA ILE A 146 5.62 11.29 -18.86
C ILE A 146 5.69 10.09 -19.83
N GLU A 147 4.66 9.23 -19.86
CA GLU A 147 4.57 8.10 -20.80
C GLU A 147 4.60 8.51 -22.27
N ILE A 148 4.23 9.75 -22.59
CA ILE A 148 4.21 10.29 -23.96
C ILE A 148 5.38 11.24 -24.27
N GLU A 149 6.32 11.43 -23.35
CA GLU A 149 7.46 12.36 -23.46
C GLU A 149 8.31 12.14 -24.71
N GLY A 150 8.47 10.90 -25.16
CA GLY A 150 9.23 10.57 -26.35
C GLY A 150 8.77 11.35 -27.60
N THR A 151 7.47 11.64 -27.70
CA THR A 151 6.86 12.38 -28.83
C THR A 151 6.45 13.80 -28.42
N PHE A 152 6.01 14.01 -27.19
CA PHE A 152 5.40 15.25 -26.69
C PHE A 152 6.20 15.84 -25.52
N LYS A 153 7.47 16.17 -25.78
CA LYS A 153 8.41 16.68 -24.75
C LYS A 153 7.94 17.96 -24.07
N LYS A 154 7.34 18.88 -24.83
CA LYS A 154 6.86 20.17 -24.30
C LYS A 154 5.72 19.96 -23.30
N GLU A 155 4.76 19.10 -23.63
CA GLU A 155 3.61 18.79 -22.81
C GLU A 155 4.04 18.05 -21.52
N ALA A 156 4.93 17.07 -21.65
CA ALA A 156 5.49 16.37 -20.50
C ALA A 156 6.26 17.32 -19.57
N GLN A 157 7.04 18.25 -20.14
CA GLN A 157 7.78 19.25 -19.36
C GLN A 157 6.84 20.24 -18.65
N ALA A 158 5.83 20.77 -19.34
CA ALA A 158 4.85 21.65 -18.73
C ALA A 158 4.17 21.00 -17.51
N VAL A 159 3.75 19.73 -17.64
CA VAL A 159 3.14 18.97 -16.54
C VAL A 159 4.13 18.72 -15.39
N ARG A 160 5.41 18.46 -15.70
CA ARG A 160 6.45 18.38 -14.66
C ARG A 160 6.58 19.67 -13.87
N ASP A 161 6.52 20.81 -14.55
CA ASP A 161 6.69 22.14 -13.91
C ASP A 161 5.51 22.46 -13.01
N PHE A 162 4.25 22.14 -13.40
CA PHE A 162 3.08 22.26 -12.51
C PHE A 162 3.25 21.41 -11.26
N TYR A 163 3.55 20.13 -11.41
CA TYR A 163 3.71 19.26 -10.25
C TYR A 163 4.94 19.60 -9.40
N LYS A 164 6.05 20.07 -10.00
CA LYS A 164 7.19 20.56 -9.24
C LYS A 164 6.81 21.71 -8.30
N ARG A 165 5.98 22.65 -8.78
CA ARG A 165 5.47 23.76 -7.95
C ARG A 165 4.61 23.24 -6.80
N ILE A 166 3.67 22.33 -7.07
CA ILE A 166 2.79 21.73 -6.05
C ILE A 166 3.62 20.98 -4.99
N TYR A 167 4.54 20.11 -5.40
CA TYR A 167 5.35 19.34 -4.45
C TYR A 167 6.37 20.19 -3.69
N ALA A 168 6.80 21.34 -4.21
CA ALA A 168 7.61 22.29 -3.46
C ALA A 168 6.83 22.88 -2.27
N ILE A 169 5.52 23.14 -2.44
CA ILE A 169 4.64 23.61 -1.37
C ILE A 169 4.45 22.51 -0.29
N GLU A 170 4.21 21.27 -0.70
CA GLU A 170 4.12 20.12 0.21
C GLU A 170 5.43 19.90 0.99
N HIS A 171 6.57 20.06 0.32
CA HIS A 171 7.89 19.95 0.93
C HIS A 171 8.09 21.04 1.99
N ARG A 172 7.76 22.29 1.66
CA ARG A 172 7.77 23.41 2.60
C ARG A 172 6.90 23.13 3.84
N ALA A 173 5.66 22.65 3.64
CA ALA A 173 4.78 22.28 4.75
C ALA A 173 5.39 21.19 5.63
N LYS A 174 6.13 20.24 5.06
CA LYS A 174 6.84 19.19 5.80
C LYS A 174 8.01 19.76 6.60
N GLU A 175 8.85 20.60 5.99
CA GLU A 175 9.99 21.23 6.69
C GLU A 175 9.54 22.12 7.84
N GLU A 176 8.47 22.90 7.64
CA GLU A 176 7.87 23.75 8.66
C GLU A 176 6.98 22.98 9.67
N LYS A 177 6.88 21.64 9.57
CA LYS A 177 6.07 20.76 10.43
C LYS A 177 4.58 21.14 10.46
N LEU A 178 4.04 21.63 9.35
CA LEU A 178 2.66 22.07 9.21
C LEU A 178 1.71 20.96 8.71
N VAL A 179 2.23 19.83 8.25
CA VAL A 179 1.43 18.75 7.63
C VAL A 179 0.24 18.37 8.51
N GLY A 180 -0.97 18.36 7.90
CA GLY A 180 -2.23 18.02 8.56
C GLY A 180 -2.84 19.14 9.41
N THR A 181 -2.23 20.34 9.46
CA THR A 181 -2.75 21.49 10.22
C THR A 181 -3.55 22.47 9.37
N ALA A 182 -4.29 23.38 10.01
CA ALA A 182 -5.00 24.47 9.32
C ALA A 182 -4.05 25.35 8.48
N LYS A 183 -2.82 25.60 8.95
CA LYS A 183 -1.78 26.33 8.19
C LYS A 183 -1.34 25.60 6.93
N HIS A 184 -1.30 24.28 6.97
CA HIS A 184 -1.06 23.49 5.75
C HIS A 184 -2.17 23.67 4.73
N LEU A 185 -3.43 23.67 5.17
CA LEU A 185 -4.57 23.94 4.30
C LEU A 185 -4.49 25.35 3.70
N GLU A 186 -4.18 26.36 4.50
CA GLU A 186 -3.99 27.74 4.04
C GLU A 186 -2.90 27.84 2.97
N LEU A 187 -1.73 27.19 3.17
CA LEU A 187 -0.68 27.11 2.14
C LEU A 187 -1.18 26.50 0.84
N ARG A 188 -1.93 25.41 0.91
CA ARG A 188 -2.51 24.76 -0.26
C ARG A 188 -3.51 25.66 -0.99
N GLN A 189 -4.41 26.31 -0.24
CA GLN A 189 -5.42 27.20 -0.82
C GLN A 189 -4.79 28.45 -1.43
N THR A 190 -3.75 29.00 -0.80
CA THR A 190 -3.09 30.21 -1.28
C THR A 190 -2.10 29.96 -2.42
N LEU A 191 -1.37 28.85 -2.39
CA LEU A 191 -0.28 28.61 -3.33
C LEU A 191 -0.56 27.44 -4.30
N SER A 192 -1.12 26.32 -3.82
CA SER A 192 -1.34 25.14 -4.69
C SER A 192 -2.61 25.28 -5.54
N ALA A 193 -3.68 25.87 -5.01
CA ALA A 193 -4.92 26.04 -5.75
C ALA A 193 -4.76 26.90 -7.00
N PRO A 194 -4.06 28.06 -6.99
CA PRO A 194 -3.75 28.80 -8.23
C PRO A 194 -2.97 27.97 -9.26
N VAL A 195 -2.00 27.16 -8.82
CA VAL A 195 -1.24 26.28 -9.73
C VAL A 195 -2.15 25.24 -10.38
N MET A 196 -3.10 24.68 -9.63
CA MET A 196 -4.08 23.73 -10.18
C MET A 196 -5.03 24.41 -11.18
N GLU A 197 -5.46 25.65 -10.95
CA GLU A 197 -6.29 26.39 -11.93
C GLU A 197 -5.49 26.73 -13.20
N GLU A 198 -4.21 27.16 -13.09
CA GLU A 198 -3.33 27.32 -14.26
C GLU A 198 -3.20 26.00 -15.04
N PHE A 199 -3.05 24.88 -14.33
CA PHE A 199 -2.96 23.56 -14.95
C PHE A 199 -4.26 23.19 -15.68
N LYS A 200 -5.41 23.50 -15.10
CA LYS A 200 -6.72 23.27 -15.71
C LYS A 200 -6.91 24.05 -17.01
N GLU A 201 -6.54 25.33 -17.03
CA GLU A 201 -6.59 26.15 -18.24
C GLU A 201 -5.61 25.63 -19.30
N TRP A 202 -4.40 25.26 -18.89
CA TRP A 202 -3.43 24.64 -19.79
C TRP A 202 -3.96 23.33 -20.41
N LEU A 203 -4.65 22.48 -19.66
CA LEU A 203 -5.31 21.27 -20.17
C LEU A 203 -6.35 21.60 -21.25
N LYS A 204 -7.19 22.62 -21.02
CA LYS A 204 -8.20 23.07 -21.99
C LYS A 204 -7.57 23.55 -23.30
N GLU A 205 -6.52 24.37 -23.23
CA GLU A 205 -5.84 24.88 -24.42
C GLU A 205 -5.10 23.77 -25.15
N THR A 206 -4.39 22.89 -24.44
CA THR A 206 -3.69 21.75 -25.00
C THR A 206 -4.68 20.78 -25.68
N ARG A 207 -5.84 20.59 -25.08
CA ARG A 207 -6.91 19.79 -25.66
C ARG A 207 -7.36 20.33 -27.03
N LYS A 208 -7.56 21.63 -27.18
CA LYS A 208 -7.94 22.26 -28.46
C LYS A 208 -6.91 21.99 -29.54
N LEU A 209 -5.62 22.04 -29.21
CA LEU A 209 -4.52 21.81 -30.15
C LEU A 209 -4.44 20.35 -30.65
N TYR A 210 -4.66 19.36 -29.77
CA TYR A 210 -4.37 17.96 -30.05
C TYR A 210 -5.58 17.05 -30.25
N LEU A 211 -6.82 17.54 -30.03
CA LEU A 211 -8.03 16.72 -30.18
C LEU A 211 -8.18 16.04 -31.54
N PRO A 212 -7.82 16.66 -32.67
CA PRO A 212 -7.96 15.99 -33.95
C PRO A 212 -6.84 15.00 -34.29
N THR A 213 -5.66 15.11 -33.66
CA THR A 213 -4.43 14.55 -34.23
C THR A 213 -3.70 13.52 -33.38
N SER A 214 -3.87 13.52 -32.04
CA SER A 214 -3.13 12.61 -31.18
C SER A 214 -3.96 11.89 -30.12
N ALA A 215 -4.17 10.59 -30.33
CA ALA A 215 -4.82 9.71 -29.35
C ALA A 215 -4.07 9.62 -28.02
N LEU A 216 -2.72 9.77 -28.04
CA LEU A 216 -1.88 9.66 -26.83
C LEU A 216 -2.07 10.86 -25.89
N VAL A 217 -1.97 12.09 -26.40
CA VAL A 217 -2.20 13.31 -25.63
C VAL A 217 -3.64 13.36 -25.15
N LYS A 218 -4.60 13.01 -26.04
CA LYS A 218 -6.01 12.93 -25.68
C LYS A 218 -6.24 12.00 -24.49
N LYS A 219 -5.60 10.84 -24.44
CA LYS A 219 -5.72 9.87 -23.33
C LYS A 219 -5.20 10.44 -22.03
N ALA A 220 -4.05 11.14 -22.04
CA ALA A 220 -3.46 11.75 -20.86
C ALA A 220 -4.33 12.89 -20.31
N ILE A 221 -4.82 13.78 -21.18
CA ILE A 221 -5.73 14.87 -20.84
C ILE A 221 -7.04 14.31 -20.29
N HIS A 222 -7.67 13.37 -20.98
CA HIS A 222 -8.95 12.78 -20.59
C HIS A 222 -8.87 12.08 -19.23
N TYR A 223 -7.77 11.35 -18.96
CA TYR A 223 -7.54 10.77 -17.64
C TYR A 223 -7.54 11.86 -16.55
N THR A 224 -6.81 12.94 -16.78
CA THR A 224 -6.65 14.04 -15.81
C THR A 224 -7.97 14.79 -15.61
N GLU A 225 -8.68 15.11 -16.68
CA GLU A 225 -9.99 15.79 -16.62
C GLU A 225 -11.04 14.95 -15.90
N ASN A 226 -11.13 13.64 -16.21
CA ASN A 226 -12.08 12.73 -15.56
C ASN A 226 -11.81 12.52 -14.07
N GLN A 227 -10.58 12.69 -13.64
CA GLN A 227 -10.18 12.59 -12.25
C GLN A 227 -10.05 13.96 -11.56
N TRP A 228 -10.39 15.07 -12.23
CA TRP A 228 -10.08 16.43 -11.76
C TRP A 228 -10.57 16.71 -10.35
N GLU A 229 -11.83 16.40 -10.06
CA GLU A 229 -12.40 16.59 -8.73
C GLU A 229 -11.66 15.78 -7.67
N ALA A 230 -11.34 14.53 -7.97
CA ALA A 230 -10.56 13.68 -7.07
C ALA A 230 -9.11 14.19 -6.90
N LEU A 231 -8.45 14.64 -7.99
CA LEU A 231 -7.08 15.16 -7.97
C LEU A 231 -6.94 16.48 -7.18
N THR A 232 -8.01 17.28 -7.10
CA THR A 232 -8.01 18.55 -6.36
C THR A 232 -8.51 18.40 -4.92
N ARG A 233 -8.95 17.22 -4.50
CA ARG A 233 -9.48 16.98 -3.15
C ARG A 233 -8.50 17.31 -2.03
N PHE A 234 -7.19 17.15 -2.24
CA PHE A 234 -6.18 17.52 -1.26
C PHE A 234 -6.16 19.01 -0.90
N LEU A 235 -6.77 19.88 -1.73
CA LEU A 235 -6.92 21.32 -1.46
C LEU A 235 -8.02 21.62 -0.44
N THR A 236 -8.86 20.65 -0.08
CA THR A 236 -10.01 20.84 0.82
C THR A 236 -9.77 20.36 2.24
N ASP A 237 -8.78 19.48 2.45
CA ASP A 237 -8.44 18.93 3.76
C ASP A 237 -6.92 18.70 3.85
N PRO A 238 -6.26 19.24 4.90
CA PRO A 238 -4.81 19.12 5.06
C PRO A 238 -4.34 17.70 5.35
N LYS A 239 -5.22 16.81 5.78
CA LYS A 239 -4.90 15.38 6.01
C LYS A 239 -4.85 14.57 4.74
N ILE A 240 -5.58 14.97 3.69
CA ILE A 240 -5.59 14.26 2.41
C ILE A 240 -4.27 14.51 1.68
N PRO A 241 -3.45 13.49 1.41
CA PRO A 241 -2.21 13.67 0.65
C PRO A 241 -2.53 13.94 -0.83
N PRO A 242 -1.67 14.68 -1.56
CA PRO A 242 -1.86 14.92 -3.00
C PRO A 242 -1.68 13.67 -3.86
N ASP A 243 -1.15 12.61 -3.30
CA ASP A 243 -0.87 11.36 -4.01
C ASP A 243 -1.02 10.12 -3.12
N ASN A 244 -0.88 8.95 -3.75
CA ASN A 244 -1.01 7.65 -3.11
C ASN A 244 0.35 7.00 -2.77
N ASN A 245 1.42 7.78 -2.67
CA ASN A 245 2.79 7.28 -2.51
C ASN A 245 2.97 6.41 -1.24
N LEU A 246 2.24 6.71 -0.16
CA LEU A 246 2.33 5.92 1.07
C LEU A 246 1.89 4.46 0.86
N SER A 247 0.79 4.22 0.14
CA SER A 247 0.36 2.84 -0.16
C SER A 247 1.29 2.18 -1.19
N GLU A 248 1.77 2.94 -2.20
CA GLU A 248 2.74 2.44 -3.17
C GLU A 248 4.04 2.00 -2.48
N GLN A 249 4.53 2.72 -1.46
CA GLN A 249 5.69 2.33 -0.66
C GLN A 249 5.47 1.00 0.07
N LYS A 250 4.29 0.80 0.67
CA LYS A 250 3.95 -0.49 1.31
C LYS A 250 3.86 -1.60 0.28
N MET A 251 3.32 -1.32 -0.89
CA MET A 251 3.26 -2.29 -1.99
C MET A 251 4.63 -2.71 -2.53
N ARG A 252 5.68 -1.88 -2.35
CA ARG A 252 7.07 -2.23 -2.75
C ARG A 252 7.58 -3.51 -2.08
N SER A 253 7.24 -3.76 -0.82
CA SER A 253 7.64 -4.99 -0.12
C SER A 253 7.14 -6.24 -0.85
N ILE A 254 5.89 -6.23 -1.33
CA ILE A 254 5.34 -7.31 -2.15
C ILE A 254 5.96 -7.33 -3.55
N ALA A 255 6.13 -6.17 -4.18
CA ALA A 255 6.69 -6.06 -5.52
C ALA A 255 8.16 -6.50 -5.61
N LEU A 256 8.95 -6.23 -4.58
CA LEU A 256 10.32 -6.72 -4.46
C LEU A 256 10.34 -8.21 -4.07
N GLY A 257 9.51 -8.59 -3.11
CA GLY A 257 9.38 -9.97 -2.66
C GLY A 257 9.06 -10.94 -3.79
N ARG A 258 8.12 -10.59 -4.67
CA ARG A 258 7.77 -11.44 -5.84
C ARG A 258 8.93 -11.66 -6.82
N LYS A 259 9.97 -10.81 -6.83
CA LYS A 259 11.20 -11.07 -7.60
C LYS A 259 12.04 -12.19 -6.99
N ASN A 260 11.90 -12.46 -5.69
CA ASN A 260 12.60 -13.51 -4.99
C ASN A 260 11.84 -14.85 -5.00
N TRP A 261 10.54 -14.83 -4.67
CA TRP A 261 9.71 -16.04 -4.58
C TRP A 261 8.87 -16.32 -5.84
N LEU A 262 8.84 -15.40 -6.83
CA LEU A 262 8.30 -15.49 -8.18
C LEU A 262 6.78 -15.71 -8.25
N PHE A 263 6.22 -16.60 -7.46
CA PHE A 263 4.80 -16.96 -7.46
C PHE A 263 4.34 -17.45 -6.08
N LEU A 264 3.04 -17.48 -5.90
CA LEU A 264 2.35 -18.16 -4.81
C LEU A 264 1.86 -19.52 -5.30
N GLY A 265 1.77 -20.51 -4.42
CA GLY A 265 1.30 -21.85 -4.77
C GLY A 265 -0.15 -21.82 -5.25
N ASN A 266 -1.06 -21.46 -4.35
CA ASN A 266 -2.50 -21.43 -4.57
C ASN A 266 -3.16 -20.23 -3.85
N GLU A 267 -4.49 -20.17 -3.88
CA GLU A 267 -5.25 -19.10 -3.23
C GLU A 267 -5.04 -19.03 -1.72
N GLY A 268 -5.06 -20.18 -1.02
CA GLY A 268 -4.80 -20.26 0.41
C GLY A 268 -3.40 -19.79 0.79
N ALA A 269 -2.38 -20.07 -0.04
CA ALA A 269 -1.04 -19.54 0.15
C ALA A 269 -1.00 -18.01 -0.06
N GLY A 270 -1.84 -17.48 -0.94
CA GLY A 270 -2.03 -16.05 -1.16
C GLY A 270 -2.62 -15.37 0.07
N GLU A 271 -3.71 -15.92 0.62
CA GLU A 271 -4.35 -15.41 1.82
C GLU A 271 -3.40 -15.40 3.02
N VAL A 272 -2.76 -16.52 3.29
CA VAL A 272 -1.78 -16.64 4.39
C VAL A 272 -0.61 -15.69 4.20
N SER A 273 -0.14 -15.52 2.97
CA SER A 273 0.90 -14.53 2.66
C SER A 273 0.43 -13.10 3.00
N ALA A 274 -0.81 -12.74 2.66
CA ALA A 274 -1.37 -11.43 3.00
C ALA A 274 -1.45 -11.22 4.53
N ILE A 275 -1.94 -12.21 5.27
CA ILE A 275 -2.02 -12.16 6.74
C ILE A 275 -0.64 -11.94 7.36
N LEU A 276 0.31 -12.81 7.05
CA LEU A 276 1.63 -12.77 7.69
C LEU A 276 2.47 -11.57 7.25
N HIS A 277 2.39 -11.12 5.99
CA HIS A 277 3.02 -9.86 5.59
C HIS A 277 2.39 -8.66 6.30
N THR A 278 1.07 -8.66 6.49
CA THR A 278 0.40 -7.61 7.27
C THR A 278 0.98 -7.51 8.67
N LEU A 279 1.01 -8.61 9.41
CA LEU A 279 1.44 -8.60 10.81
C LEU A 279 2.93 -8.25 10.94
N VAL A 280 3.80 -8.90 10.16
CA VAL A 280 5.25 -8.68 10.18
C VAL A 280 5.61 -7.24 9.83
N LEU A 281 5.08 -6.70 8.74
CA LEU A 281 5.45 -5.36 8.29
C LEU A 281 4.79 -4.25 9.12
N ASN A 282 3.67 -4.52 9.82
CA ASN A 282 3.16 -3.59 10.84
C ASN A 282 4.03 -3.63 12.10
N CYS A 283 4.60 -4.77 12.49
CA CYS A 283 5.59 -4.79 13.58
C CYS A 283 6.76 -3.85 13.28
N GLU A 284 7.33 -3.93 12.08
CA GLU A 284 8.39 -3.02 11.65
C GLU A 284 7.94 -1.55 11.69
N ALA A 285 6.73 -1.25 11.21
CA ALA A 285 6.18 0.11 11.20
C ALA A 285 5.96 0.69 12.62
N HIS A 286 5.79 -0.15 13.62
CA HIS A 286 5.58 0.21 15.02
C HIS A 286 6.82 -0.03 15.90
N GLY A 287 7.98 -0.39 15.33
CA GLY A 287 9.21 -0.65 16.08
C GLY A 287 9.16 -1.91 16.96
N VAL A 288 8.28 -2.85 16.62
CA VAL A 288 8.11 -4.13 17.30
C VAL A 288 8.96 -5.19 16.62
N ASN A 289 9.68 -6.01 17.37
CA ASN A 289 10.40 -7.15 16.82
C ASN A 289 9.41 -8.20 16.32
N PRO A 290 9.35 -8.48 14.99
CA PRO A 290 8.36 -9.40 14.44
C PRO A 290 8.50 -10.83 14.93
N GLN A 291 9.72 -11.26 15.25
CA GLN A 291 9.97 -12.61 15.76
C GLN A 291 9.42 -12.77 17.17
N ALA A 292 9.72 -11.82 18.06
CA ALA A 292 9.20 -11.81 19.42
C ALA A 292 7.65 -11.79 19.40
N TYR A 293 7.08 -10.90 18.60
CA TYR A 293 5.64 -10.77 18.42
C TYR A 293 4.99 -12.07 17.94
N LEU A 294 5.50 -12.67 16.85
CA LEU A 294 4.93 -13.91 16.32
C LEU A 294 5.12 -15.09 17.29
N THR A 295 6.25 -15.16 18.00
CA THR A 295 6.49 -16.21 18.99
C THR A 295 5.44 -16.16 20.10
N ASP A 296 5.17 -14.98 20.64
CA ASP A 296 4.12 -14.83 21.66
C ASP A 296 2.74 -15.23 21.10
N LEU A 297 2.36 -14.66 19.97
CA LEU A 297 1.02 -14.86 19.43
C LEU A 297 0.71 -16.31 19.02
N VAL A 298 1.69 -17.04 18.48
CA VAL A 298 1.46 -18.45 18.09
C VAL A 298 1.34 -19.38 19.29
N MET A 299 1.77 -18.95 20.48
CA MET A 299 1.60 -19.69 21.73
C MET A 299 0.26 -19.41 22.41
N GLN A 300 -0.46 -18.37 22.02
CA GLN A 300 -1.78 -18.06 22.56
C GLN A 300 -2.83 -19.00 21.96
N ASP A 301 -3.79 -19.44 22.77
CA ASP A 301 -4.93 -20.17 22.24
C ASP A 301 -5.91 -19.25 21.45
N PRO A 302 -6.72 -19.82 20.55
CA PRO A 302 -7.64 -19.01 19.73
C PRO A 302 -8.70 -18.22 20.50
N ALA A 303 -9.11 -18.66 21.71
CA ALA A 303 -10.06 -17.94 22.54
C ALA A 303 -9.41 -16.68 23.12
N THR A 304 -8.21 -16.80 23.69
CA THR A 304 -7.40 -15.68 24.19
C THR A 304 -7.13 -14.66 23.08
N LEU A 305 -6.72 -15.11 21.88
CA LEU A 305 -6.51 -14.20 20.73
C LEU A 305 -7.78 -13.44 20.36
N ARG A 306 -8.95 -14.04 20.53
CA ARG A 306 -10.24 -13.40 20.23
C ARG A 306 -10.65 -12.40 21.30
N GLU A 307 -10.55 -12.78 22.55
CA GLU A 307 -10.98 -11.95 23.69
C GLU A 307 -10.09 -10.73 23.87
N ARG A 308 -8.79 -10.89 23.70
CA ARG A 308 -7.77 -9.86 23.91
C ARG A 308 -7.18 -9.29 22.61
N VAL A 309 -7.91 -9.41 21.51
CA VAL A 309 -7.39 -9.07 20.16
C VAL A 309 -6.81 -7.66 20.04
N CYS A 310 -7.35 -6.69 20.79
CA CYS A 310 -6.86 -5.32 20.81
C CYS A 310 -5.43 -5.19 21.40
N GLU A 311 -5.06 -6.10 22.29
CA GLU A 311 -3.73 -6.12 22.92
C GLU A 311 -2.68 -6.75 21.99
N PHE A 312 -3.14 -7.63 21.09
CA PHE A 312 -2.29 -8.35 20.15
C PHE A 312 -2.07 -7.64 18.80
N LEU A 313 -2.54 -6.41 18.64
CA LEU A 313 -2.21 -5.64 17.43
C LEU A 313 -0.76 -5.15 17.50
N PRO A 314 -0.01 -5.10 16.38
CA PRO A 314 1.37 -4.60 16.37
C PRO A 314 1.54 -3.20 17.00
N SER A 315 0.50 -2.36 16.94
CA SER A 315 0.51 -1.01 17.52
C SER A 315 0.34 -0.96 19.04
N THR A 316 -0.17 -2.01 19.66
CA THR A 316 -0.51 -2.06 21.09
C THR A 316 0.22 -3.18 21.84
N TRP A 317 0.74 -4.17 21.11
CA TRP A 317 1.42 -5.32 21.69
C TRP A 317 2.66 -4.88 22.50
N LYS A 318 2.82 -5.52 23.65
CA LYS A 318 4.00 -5.42 24.50
C LYS A 318 4.49 -6.82 24.80
N PRO A 319 5.80 -7.03 24.86
CA PRO A 319 6.34 -8.32 25.27
C PRO A 319 5.82 -8.69 26.67
N PRO A 320 5.44 -9.94 26.94
CA PRO A 320 5.09 -10.41 28.28
C PRO A 320 6.24 -10.19 29.28
N ASP A 321 5.93 -10.01 30.54
CA ASP A 321 6.93 -9.88 31.60
C ASP A 321 7.86 -11.09 31.60
N GLY A 322 9.16 -10.86 31.62
CA GLY A 322 10.17 -11.91 31.55
C GLY A 322 10.39 -12.50 30.14
N PHE A 323 9.70 -11.98 29.11
CA PHE A 323 9.95 -12.35 27.73
C PHE A 323 11.32 -11.81 27.31
N THR A 324 12.34 -12.62 27.39
CA THR A 324 13.61 -12.39 26.71
C THR A 324 13.43 -12.89 25.28
N ALA A 325 13.15 -11.98 24.36
CA ALA A 325 13.51 -12.22 22.97
C ALA A 325 15.00 -12.55 23.00
N GLY A 326 15.34 -13.85 22.96
CA GLY A 326 16.73 -14.30 23.05
C GLY A 326 17.58 -13.38 22.18
N ASN A 327 18.80 -13.10 22.57
CA ASN A 327 19.75 -12.22 21.91
C ASN A 327 19.76 -12.39 20.38
N TYR A 328 18.77 -11.82 19.72
CA TYR A 328 18.69 -11.75 18.27
C TYR A 328 19.10 -10.34 17.86
N PRO A 329 20.32 -10.16 17.35
CA PRO A 329 20.84 -8.85 16.95
C PRO A 329 20.25 -8.38 15.61
N LEU A 330 18.95 -8.62 15.35
CA LEU A 330 18.40 -8.39 14.03
C LEU A 330 17.96 -6.96 13.74
N TYR A 331 17.78 -6.11 14.74
CA TYR A 331 17.52 -4.68 14.53
C TYR A 331 18.11 -3.89 15.70
N SER A 332 19.38 -3.47 15.58
CA SER A 332 19.88 -2.37 16.40
C SER A 332 19.19 -1.08 15.96
N GLU A 333 18.95 -0.15 16.88
CA GLU A 333 18.41 1.18 16.54
C GLU A 333 19.26 1.89 15.46
N GLU A 334 20.55 1.61 15.36
CA GLU A 334 21.46 2.09 14.32
C GLU A 334 21.08 1.61 12.91
N TYR A 335 20.57 0.39 12.75
CA TYR A 335 20.17 -0.11 11.41
C TYR A 335 18.91 0.57 10.90
N LEU A 336 17.95 0.84 11.78
CA LEU A 336 16.73 1.57 11.44
C LEU A 336 16.99 3.03 11.08
N VAL A 337 17.95 3.67 11.75
CA VAL A 337 18.31 5.08 11.49
C VAL A 337 19.07 5.25 10.17
N THR A 338 19.95 4.32 9.82
CA THR A 338 20.78 4.42 8.59
C THR A 338 20.03 4.14 7.30
N GLU A 339 19.02 3.25 7.29
CA GLU A 339 18.23 2.96 6.09
C GLU A 339 17.12 4.00 5.83
N ILE A 340 16.60 4.66 6.88
CA ILE A 340 15.57 5.71 6.75
C ILE A 340 16.17 7.04 6.25
N GLN A 341 17.47 7.27 6.43
CA GLN A 341 18.14 8.52 6.06
C GLN A 341 18.77 8.54 4.67
N LYS A 342 18.80 7.43 3.93
CA LYS A 342 19.30 7.44 2.55
C LYS A 342 18.26 8.05 1.61
N PRO A 343 18.57 9.15 0.89
CA PRO A 343 17.69 9.67 -0.13
C PRO A 343 17.54 8.64 -1.26
N PRO A 344 16.37 8.55 -1.91
CA PRO A 344 16.19 7.68 -3.05
C PRO A 344 17.10 8.15 -4.20
N SER A 345 17.98 7.27 -4.64
CA SER A 345 18.80 7.42 -5.84
C SER A 345 17.97 7.46 -7.12
#